data_75d0f597d415b0e49fa5c9d602ea3569
#
_entry.id   75d0f597d415b0e49fa5c9d602ea3569
#
_cell.length_a   1.000
_cell.length_b   1.000
_cell.length_c   1.000
_cell.angle_alpha   90.00
_cell.angle_beta   90.00
_cell.angle_gamma   90.00
#
_symmetry.space_group_name_H-M   'P 1'
#
loop_
_entity.id
_entity.type
_entity.pdbx_description
1 polymer ?
#
loop_
_entity_poly.entity_id
_entity_poly.type
_entity_poly.pdbx_seq_one_letter_code
_entity_poly.pdbx_strand_id
1 'polypeptide(L)'
;MIEGVKFNFEIARNSNFDSFRKDLIAPLPEALEDDKLLKKWISSKVHTMHHISGTCKMGSTDDDFSVVDKHGKVIGIEGLRIADCSIMPDCVRANTNATAIMIGEKISDHIKNGD
;
A
#
# COMPACT_ATOMS: atom_id res chain seq x y z
N MET A 1 13.51 -3.45 -1.84
CA MET A 1 13.29 -4.47 -0.78
C MET A 1 14.59 -4.93 -0.12
N ILE A 2 15.66 -5.25 -0.85
CA ILE A 2 16.96 -5.64 -0.27
C ILE A 2 17.43 -4.62 0.78
N GLU A 3 17.57 -3.36 0.41
CA GLU A 3 17.94 -2.27 1.31
C GLU A 3 17.00 -2.16 2.54
N GLY A 4 15.69 -2.33 2.32
CA GLY A 4 14.72 -2.29 3.42
C GLY A 4 14.89 -3.44 4.41
N VAL A 5 15.22 -4.64 3.94
CA VAL A 5 15.51 -5.79 4.84
C VAL A 5 16.79 -5.53 5.62
N LYS A 6 17.86 -5.07 4.96
CA LYS A 6 19.13 -4.74 5.63
C LYS A 6 18.94 -3.64 6.66
N PHE A 7 18.24 -2.57 6.31
CA PHE A 7 17.95 -1.46 7.25
C PHE A 7 17.15 -1.91 8.47
N ASN A 8 16.11 -2.73 8.28
CA ASN A 8 15.35 -3.29 9.42
C ASN A 8 16.23 -4.18 10.30
N PHE A 9 17.16 -4.91 9.71
CA PHE A 9 18.10 -5.73 10.47
C PHE A 9 19.08 -4.88 11.29
N GLU A 10 19.58 -3.77 10.76
CA GLU A 10 20.40 -2.80 11.50
C GLU A 10 19.63 -2.23 12.69
N ILE A 11 18.37 -1.84 12.50
CA ILE A 11 17.50 -1.38 13.59
C ILE A 11 17.38 -2.48 14.66
N ALA A 12 17.08 -3.70 14.26
CA ALA A 12 16.88 -4.82 15.18
C ALA A 12 18.15 -5.18 15.97
N ARG A 13 19.35 -4.88 15.42
CA ARG A 13 20.65 -5.10 16.10
C ARG A 13 21.07 -3.97 17.02
N ASN A 14 20.30 -2.88 17.09
CA ASN A 14 20.63 -1.79 17.99
C ASN A 14 20.69 -2.27 19.46
N SER A 15 21.71 -1.85 20.20
CA SER A 15 21.97 -2.30 21.58
C SER A 15 20.81 -2.02 22.55
N ASN A 16 19.97 -1.02 22.26
CA ASN A 16 18.78 -0.74 23.06
C ASN A 16 17.76 -1.90 23.06
N PHE A 17 17.87 -2.84 22.12
CA PHE A 17 16.99 -4.01 22.04
C PHE A 17 17.61 -5.29 22.64
N ASP A 18 18.84 -5.26 23.12
CA ASP A 18 19.57 -6.47 23.57
C ASP A 18 18.84 -7.24 24.68
N SER A 19 18.16 -6.53 25.59
CA SER A 19 17.37 -7.16 26.65
C SER A 19 16.07 -7.85 26.17
N PHE A 20 15.60 -7.50 24.98
CA PHE A 20 14.37 -8.02 24.40
C PHE A 20 14.62 -8.96 23.21
N ARG A 21 15.81 -8.83 22.59
CA ARG A 21 16.20 -9.59 21.40
C ARG A 21 16.66 -10.98 21.79
N LYS A 22 16.23 -11.97 21.01
CA LYS A 22 16.77 -13.33 21.00
C LYS A 22 17.47 -13.60 19.67
N ASP A 23 17.65 -14.86 19.36
CA ASP A 23 18.30 -15.32 18.13
C ASP A 23 17.56 -14.86 16.88
N LEU A 24 18.33 -14.59 15.82
CA LEU A 24 17.79 -14.34 14.48
C LEU A 24 17.17 -15.61 13.91
N ILE A 25 15.88 -15.56 13.62
CA ILE A 25 15.14 -16.69 13.05
C ILE A 25 15.31 -16.74 11.53
N ALA A 26 15.20 -15.57 10.87
CA ALA A 26 15.30 -15.46 9.41
C ALA A 26 15.50 -13.98 8.99
N PRO A 27 16.16 -13.71 7.84
CA PRO A 27 16.90 -14.67 7.00
C PRO A 27 18.13 -15.24 7.71
N LEU A 28 18.76 -16.28 7.13
CA LEU A 28 20.05 -16.76 7.65
C LEU A 28 21.11 -15.65 7.56
N PRO A 29 22.07 -15.58 8.52
CA PRO A 29 23.07 -14.51 8.54
C PRO A 29 23.83 -14.36 7.21
N GLU A 30 24.17 -15.46 6.56
CA GLU A 30 24.89 -15.48 5.27
C GLU A 30 24.10 -14.79 4.16
N ALA A 31 22.75 -14.85 4.22
CA ALA A 31 21.89 -14.18 3.25
C ALA A 31 21.89 -12.65 3.42
N LEU A 32 22.21 -12.13 4.58
CA LEU A 32 22.28 -10.68 4.81
C LEU A 32 23.54 -10.07 4.19
N GLU A 33 24.58 -10.88 4.00
CA GLU A 33 25.86 -10.45 3.43
C GLU A 33 25.96 -10.70 1.92
N ASP A 34 25.08 -11.54 1.35
CA ASP A 34 25.01 -11.85 -0.08
C ASP A 34 23.66 -11.42 -0.68
N ASP A 35 23.67 -10.38 -1.51
CA ASP A 35 22.47 -9.84 -2.16
C ASP A 35 21.75 -10.87 -3.04
N LYS A 36 22.44 -11.86 -3.61
CA LYS A 36 21.80 -12.91 -4.42
C LYS A 36 21.01 -13.87 -3.53
N LEU A 37 21.59 -14.27 -2.40
CA LEU A 37 20.94 -15.11 -1.41
C LEU A 37 19.76 -14.35 -0.78
N LEU A 38 19.97 -13.08 -0.41
CA LEU A 38 18.92 -12.24 0.15
C LEU A 38 17.75 -12.03 -0.82
N LYS A 39 18.03 -11.77 -2.09
CA LYS A 39 17.01 -11.67 -3.14
C LYS A 39 16.20 -12.96 -3.27
N LYS A 40 16.87 -14.11 -3.27
CA LYS A 40 16.22 -15.43 -3.35
C LYS A 40 15.31 -15.66 -2.13
N TRP A 41 15.80 -15.34 -0.95
CA TRP A 41 14.99 -15.44 0.29
C TRP A 41 13.78 -14.50 0.24
N ILE A 42 13.95 -13.23 -0.11
CA ILE A 42 12.86 -12.26 -0.25
C ILE A 42 11.80 -12.79 -1.23
N SER A 43 12.24 -13.26 -2.43
CA SER A 43 11.31 -13.78 -3.46
C SER A 43 10.50 -14.98 -2.98
N SER A 44 11.03 -15.77 -2.03
CA SER A 44 10.32 -16.91 -1.44
C SER A 44 9.37 -16.53 -0.29
N LYS A 45 9.48 -15.31 0.25
CA LYS A 45 8.72 -14.85 1.43
C LYS A 45 7.79 -13.69 1.14
N VAL A 46 7.99 -12.97 0.03
CA VAL A 46 7.13 -11.84 -0.32
C VAL A 46 5.69 -12.30 -0.57
N HIS A 47 4.76 -11.61 0.03
CA HIS A 47 3.34 -11.80 -0.16
C HIS A 47 2.61 -10.46 -0.11
N THR A 48 1.31 -10.46 -0.41
CA THR A 48 0.50 -9.26 -0.32
C THR A 48 0.44 -8.70 1.09
N MET A 49 0.41 -7.37 1.19
CA MET A 49 0.16 -6.63 2.45
C MET A 49 -1.34 -6.34 2.66
N HIS A 50 -2.22 -6.89 1.80
CA HIS A 50 -3.67 -6.68 1.82
C HIS A 50 -4.10 -5.21 1.64
N HIS A 51 -3.29 -4.40 0.98
CA HIS A 51 -3.57 -3.00 0.64
C HIS A 51 -3.97 -2.85 -0.82
N ILE A 52 -5.03 -3.58 -1.24
CA ILE A 52 -5.56 -3.54 -2.61
C ILE A 52 -6.11 -2.14 -2.87
N SER A 53 -5.70 -1.53 -3.98
CA SER A 53 -6.07 -0.16 -4.36
C SER A 53 -5.99 0.03 -5.88
N GLY A 54 -6.63 1.10 -6.40
CA GLY A 54 -6.47 1.53 -7.78
C GLY A 54 -7.22 0.75 -8.85
N THR A 55 -8.04 -0.24 -8.49
CA THR A 55 -8.79 -1.06 -9.48
C THR A 55 -9.95 -0.32 -10.16
N CYS A 56 -10.41 0.79 -9.56
CA CYS A 56 -11.40 1.72 -10.12
C CYS A 56 -10.83 3.13 -10.14
N LYS A 57 -9.62 3.27 -10.68
CA LYS A 57 -8.79 4.47 -10.66
C LYS A 57 -9.56 5.75 -10.95
N MET A 58 -9.38 6.75 -10.08
CA MET A 58 -9.86 8.11 -10.28
C MET A 58 -9.00 8.84 -11.32
N GLY A 59 -9.63 9.60 -12.20
CA GLY A 59 -8.92 10.46 -13.15
C GLY A 59 -9.82 11.30 -14.02
N SER A 60 -9.22 11.88 -15.06
CA SER A 60 -9.95 12.65 -16.09
C SER A 60 -10.78 11.73 -16.97
N THR A 61 -11.88 12.27 -17.51
CA THR A 61 -12.67 11.60 -18.56
C THR A 61 -11.90 11.39 -19.87
N ASP A 62 -10.76 12.08 -20.04
CA ASP A 62 -9.87 11.93 -21.19
C ASP A 62 -8.82 10.82 -21.00
N ASP A 63 -8.78 10.20 -19.82
CA ASP A 63 -7.89 9.05 -19.50
C ASP A 63 -8.69 7.75 -19.63
N ASP A 64 -8.42 6.97 -20.66
CA ASP A 64 -9.09 5.68 -20.96
C ASP A 64 -9.00 4.67 -19.80
N PHE A 65 -8.07 4.85 -18.86
CA PHE A 65 -7.91 4.01 -17.68
C PHE A 65 -8.66 4.53 -16.45
N SER A 66 -9.32 5.70 -16.54
CA SER A 66 -10.11 6.24 -15.44
C SER A 66 -11.48 5.59 -15.39
N VAL A 67 -11.86 5.13 -14.20
CA VAL A 67 -13.16 4.49 -13.93
C VAL A 67 -14.11 5.46 -13.24
N VAL A 68 -13.59 6.34 -12.38
CA VAL A 68 -14.38 7.34 -11.67
C VAL A 68 -13.76 8.74 -11.81
N ASP A 69 -14.61 9.76 -11.68
CA ASP A 69 -14.17 11.16 -11.59
C ASP A 69 -13.72 11.54 -10.16
N LYS A 70 -13.34 12.81 -9.96
CA LYS A 70 -12.90 13.36 -8.66
C LYS A 70 -13.98 13.33 -7.55
N HIS A 71 -15.24 13.10 -7.90
CA HIS A 71 -16.36 12.98 -6.97
C HIS A 71 -16.77 11.51 -6.74
N GLY A 72 -15.97 10.57 -7.26
CA GLY A 72 -16.24 9.14 -7.18
C GLY A 72 -17.37 8.65 -8.11
N LYS A 73 -17.90 9.51 -8.99
CA LYS A 73 -18.92 9.12 -9.96
C LYS A 73 -18.33 8.21 -11.04
N VAL A 74 -18.96 7.09 -11.33
CA VAL A 74 -18.51 6.18 -12.38
C VAL A 74 -18.72 6.83 -13.76
N ILE A 75 -17.65 6.91 -14.53
CA ILE A 75 -17.68 7.52 -15.87
C ILE A 75 -18.58 6.70 -16.78
N GLY A 76 -19.54 7.37 -17.43
CA GLY A 76 -20.50 6.75 -18.35
C GLY A 76 -21.69 6.03 -17.69
N ILE A 77 -21.81 6.04 -16.35
CA ILE A 77 -22.93 5.45 -15.62
C ILE A 77 -23.52 6.49 -14.66
N GLU A 78 -24.82 6.76 -14.80
CA GLU A 78 -25.51 7.68 -13.90
C GLU A 78 -25.90 7.01 -12.59
N GLY A 79 -25.86 7.78 -11.48
CA GLY A 79 -26.33 7.37 -10.17
C GLY A 79 -25.43 6.38 -9.43
N LEU A 80 -24.22 6.06 -9.97
CA LEU A 80 -23.28 5.13 -9.34
C LEU A 80 -22.02 5.85 -8.90
N ARG A 81 -21.58 5.56 -7.66
CA ARG A 81 -20.32 6.06 -7.09
C ARG A 81 -19.53 4.93 -6.46
N ILE A 82 -18.23 5.12 -6.37
CA ILE A 82 -17.29 4.24 -5.66
C ILE A 82 -16.60 5.08 -4.58
N ALA A 83 -16.53 4.54 -3.34
CA ALA A 83 -16.05 5.25 -2.16
C ALA A 83 -15.13 4.39 -1.29
N ASP A 84 -14.14 3.75 -1.91
CA ASP A 84 -13.14 2.93 -1.24
C ASP A 84 -11.75 3.09 -1.88
N CYS A 85 -10.75 2.34 -1.41
CA CYS A 85 -9.37 2.42 -1.90
C CYS A 85 -9.22 2.09 -3.38
N SER A 86 -10.22 1.50 -4.05
CA SER A 86 -10.15 1.20 -5.47
C SER A 86 -10.07 2.45 -6.35
N ILE A 87 -10.60 3.60 -5.85
CA ILE A 87 -10.54 4.87 -6.60
C ILE A 87 -9.18 5.55 -6.54
N MET A 88 -8.23 5.09 -5.73
CA MET A 88 -6.91 5.71 -5.61
C MET A 88 -6.19 5.67 -6.95
N PRO A 89 -5.65 6.83 -7.45
CA PRO A 89 -4.88 6.86 -8.70
C PRO A 89 -3.55 6.10 -8.61
N ASP A 90 -2.99 6.02 -7.39
CA ASP A 90 -1.79 5.25 -7.07
C ASP A 90 -1.83 4.83 -5.59
N CYS A 91 -1.04 3.81 -5.21
CA CYS A 91 -0.96 3.35 -3.84
C CYS A 91 -0.15 4.32 -2.98
N VAL A 92 -0.68 4.69 -1.82
CA VAL A 92 0.05 5.51 -0.84
C VAL A 92 1.24 4.75 -0.25
N ARG A 93 2.27 5.48 0.20
CA ARG A 93 3.48 4.90 0.82
C ARG A 93 3.31 4.52 2.29
N ALA A 94 2.10 4.35 2.73
CA ALA A 94 1.76 4.03 4.12
C ALA A 94 0.58 3.05 4.14
N ASN A 95 0.17 2.66 5.34
CA ASN A 95 -1.03 1.86 5.55
C ASN A 95 -2.25 2.59 4.98
N THR A 96 -3.11 1.88 4.23
CA THR A 96 -4.23 2.46 3.49
C THR A 96 -5.45 2.80 4.36
N ASN A 97 -5.48 2.41 5.63
CA ASN A 97 -6.68 2.56 6.47
C ASN A 97 -7.12 4.03 6.61
N ALA A 98 -6.20 4.94 6.93
CA ALA A 98 -6.53 6.36 7.05
C ALA A 98 -7.03 6.95 5.72
N THR A 99 -6.43 6.54 4.61
CA THR A 99 -6.86 6.96 3.26
C THR A 99 -8.24 6.40 2.93
N ALA A 100 -8.55 5.15 3.29
CA ALA A 100 -9.87 4.55 3.09
C ALA A 100 -10.96 5.34 3.82
N ILE A 101 -10.72 5.69 5.08
CA ILE A 101 -11.64 6.51 5.89
C ILE A 101 -11.83 7.88 5.24
N MET A 102 -10.74 8.55 4.86
CA MET A 102 -10.78 9.87 4.21
C MET A 102 -11.60 9.83 2.89
N ILE A 103 -11.41 8.80 2.07
CA ILE A 103 -12.18 8.62 0.83
C ILE A 103 -13.67 8.50 1.15
N GLY A 104 -14.05 7.65 2.10
CA GLY A 104 -15.43 7.45 2.51
C GLY A 104 -16.09 8.75 2.96
N GLU A 105 -15.45 9.52 3.86
CA GLU A 105 -15.91 10.81 4.34
C GLU A 105 -16.06 11.81 3.19
N LYS A 106 -15.04 11.94 2.33
CA LYS A 106 -15.05 12.88 1.22
C LYS A 106 -16.14 12.59 0.20
N ILE A 107 -16.33 11.34 -0.18
CA ILE A 107 -17.41 10.97 -1.11
C ILE A 107 -18.78 11.14 -0.46
N SER A 108 -18.91 10.86 0.84
CA SER A 108 -20.14 11.15 1.59
C SER A 108 -20.51 12.64 1.55
N ASP A 109 -19.53 13.53 1.69
CA ASP A 109 -19.77 14.98 1.59
C ASP A 109 -20.22 15.40 0.18
N HIS A 110 -19.58 14.84 -0.87
CA HIS A 110 -20.03 15.07 -2.24
C HIS A 110 -21.48 14.62 -2.47
N ILE A 111 -21.89 13.48 -1.91
CA ILE A 111 -23.28 13.01 -2.01
C ILE A 111 -24.24 13.98 -1.30
N LYS A 112 -23.90 14.42 -0.09
CA LYS A 112 -24.75 15.35 0.70
C LYS A 112 -24.90 16.71 0.02
N ASN A 113 -23.87 17.19 -0.65
CA ASN A 113 -23.86 18.50 -1.31
C ASN A 113 -24.46 18.45 -2.72
N GLY A 114 -24.76 17.27 -3.27
CA GLY A 114 -25.32 17.11 -4.61
C GLY A 114 -24.30 17.26 -5.74
N ASP A 115 -23.00 17.12 -5.43
CA ASP A 115 -21.91 17.25 -6.42
C ASP A 115 -21.90 16.06 -7.41
#